data_2215e10a1b351bf042ecd5b07df78423
#
_entry.id   2215e10a1b351bf042ecd5b07df78423
#
_cell.length_a   1.000
_cell.length_b   1.000
_cell.length_c   1.000
_cell.angle_alpha   90.00
_cell.angle_beta   90.00
_cell.angle_gamma   90.00
#
_symmetry.space_group_name_H-M   'P 1'
#
loop_
_entity.id
_entity.type
_entity.pdbx_description
1 polymer ?
#
loop_
_entity_poly.entity_id
_entity_poly.type
_entity_poly.pdbx_seq_one_letter_code
_entity_poly.pdbx_strand_id
1 'polypeptide(L)'
;MLEKPLIIFKAIILFFFFISFSYAELLSPNSTISPKEVIKIQLSGLQQNDLEYKDSGIEQTWKFAHPNNKRVTGPLSNFKMMIKSDSYGMMINHLSHTITELGSSDKWAQFEVIILDKDKIYHKFNWQVEKYTSEGTLKDCWLTTMVSSPIPLGSSI
;
A
#
# COMPACT_ATOMS: atom_id res chain seq x y z
N MET A 1 -50.53 -26.04 -55.42
CA MET A 1 -50.21 -24.95 -54.44
C MET A 1 -49.17 -25.48 -53.50
N LEU A 2 -47.94 -25.07 -53.68
CA LEU A 2 -46.83 -25.53 -52.84
C LEU A 2 -46.54 -24.39 -51.83
N GLU A 3 -46.86 -24.64 -50.57
CA GLU A 3 -46.52 -23.73 -49.49
C GLU A 3 -45.02 -23.95 -49.13
N LYS A 4 -44.25 -22.82 -49.20
CA LYS A 4 -42.83 -22.82 -48.76
C LYS A 4 -42.77 -22.60 -47.27
N PRO A 5 -42.01 -23.42 -46.48
CA PRO A 5 -41.80 -23.14 -45.06
C PRO A 5 -40.86 -21.98 -44.88
N LEU A 6 -41.30 -20.99 -44.08
CA LEU A 6 -40.55 -19.85 -43.65
C LEU A 6 -39.51 -20.27 -42.62
N ILE A 7 -38.24 -20.34 -43.02
CA ILE A 7 -37.14 -20.64 -42.10
C ILE A 7 -36.83 -19.38 -41.31
N ILE A 8 -37.28 -19.34 -40.05
CA ILE A 8 -36.94 -18.30 -39.11
C ILE A 8 -35.50 -18.54 -38.60
N PHE A 9 -34.57 -17.81 -39.17
CA PHE A 9 -33.16 -17.77 -38.68
C PHE A 9 -33.13 -17.03 -37.34
N LYS A 10 -33.14 -17.75 -36.21
CA LYS A 10 -32.85 -17.18 -34.89
C LYS A 10 -31.36 -16.88 -34.79
N ALA A 11 -30.96 -15.63 -35.05
CA ALA A 11 -29.62 -15.16 -34.77
C ALA A 11 -29.46 -15.08 -33.25
N ILE A 12 -28.78 -16.04 -32.64
CA ILE A 12 -28.33 -15.96 -31.25
C ILE A 12 -27.14 -15.00 -31.22
N ILE A 13 -27.36 -13.76 -30.82
CA ILE A 13 -26.29 -12.81 -30.54
C ILE A 13 -25.69 -13.26 -29.21
N LEU A 14 -24.55 -13.94 -29.27
CA LEU A 14 -23.75 -14.28 -28.11
C LEU A 14 -23.01 -13.01 -27.66
N PHE A 15 -23.59 -12.31 -26.71
CA PHE A 15 -22.98 -11.14 -26.09
C PHE A 15 -21.87 -11.65 -25.16
N PHE A 16 -20.64 -11.72 -25.66
CA PHE A 16 -19.47 -11.94 -24.83
C PHE A 16 -19.24 -10.69 -23.98
N PHE A 17 -19.71 -10.73 -22.73
CA PHE A 17 -19.27 -9.80 -21.70
C PHE A 17 -17.78 -10.06 -21.45
N PHE A 18 -16.91 -9.29 -22.08
CA PHE A 18 -15.52 -9.17 -21.65
C PHE A 18 -15.53 -8.47 -20.29
N ILE A 19 -15.55 -9.24 -19.21
CA ILE A 19 -15.27 -8.73 -17.89
C ILE A 19 -13.76 -8.45 -17.88
N SER A 20 -13.39 -7.21 -18.22
CA SER A 20 -12.03 -6.73 -18.00
C SER A 20 -11.85 -6.65 -16.49
N PHE A 21 -11.12 -7.59 -15.89
CA PHE A 21 -10.60 -7.44 -14.55
C PHE A 21 -9.56 -6.32 -14.61
N SER A 22 -9.99 -5.09 -14.33
CA SER A 22 -9.08 -3.98 -14.11
C SER A 22 -8.53 -4.15 -12.70
N TYR A 23 -7.32 -4.70 -12.58
CA TYR A 23 -6.57 -4.58 -11.35
C TYR A 23 -6.26 -3.09 -11.15
N ALA A 24 -6.62 -2.53 -10.00
CA ALA A 24 -6.25 -1.17 -9.71
C ALA A 24 -4.71 -1.08 -9.67
N GLU A 25 -4.17 -0.16 -10.46
CA GLU A 25 -2.72 0.07 -10.49
C GLU A 25 -2.28 0.67 -9.15
N LEU A 26 -1.22 0.12 -8.56
CA LEU A 26 -0.64 0.66 -7.32
C LEU A 26 -0.17 2.10 -7.55
N LEU A 27 -0.46 2.97 -6.58
CA LEU A 27 -0.01 4.37 -6.61
C LEU A 27 1.51 4.45 -6.70
N SER A 28 1.99 5.34 -7.53
CA SER A 28 3.41 5.64 -7.68
C SER A 28 3.77 6.98 -7.03
N PRO A 29 4.97 7.10 -6.42
CA PRO A 29 5.42 8.36 -5.88
C PRO A 29 5.43 9.47 -6.93
N ASN A 30 5.00 10.66 -6.51
CA ASN A 30 5.11 11.88 -7.29
C ASN A 30 5.30 13.08 -6.34
N SER A 31 5.76 14.21 -6.87
CA SER A 31 6.13 15.39 -6.07
C SER A 31 4.95 16.13 -5.42
N THR A 32 3.70 15.80 -5.78
CA THR A 32 2.52 16.44 -5.19
C THR A 32 2.01 15.74 -3.93
N ILE A 33 2.48 14.52 -3.64
CA ILE A 33 2.09 13.74 -2.47
C ILE A 33 2.84 14.26 -1.25
N SER A 34 2.11 14.70 -0.22
CA SER A 34 2.70 15.22 1.02
C SER A 34 3.34 14.13 1.88
N PRO A 35 4.25 14.49 2.83
CA PRO A 35 4.86 13.53 3.75
C PRO A 35 3.84 12.65 4.49
N LYS A 36 2.81 13.26 5.05
CA LYS A 36 1.75 12.55 5.78
C LYS A 36 0.95 11.62 4.86
N GLU A 37 0.69 12.05 3.63
CA GLU A 37 -0.06 11.24 2.67
C GLU A 37 0.74 10.00 2.23
N VAL A 38 2.07 10.08 2.13
CA VAL A 38 2.93 8.91 1.89
C VAL A 38 2.69 7.83 2.95
N ILE A 39 2.72 8.20 4.23
CA ILE A 39 2.50 7.27 5.33
C ILE A 39 1.09 6.70 5.29
N LYS A 40 0.10 7.54 5.01
CA LYS A 40 -1.29 7.13 4.89
C LYS A 40 -1.50 6.12 3.76
N ILE A 41 -0.88 6.33 2.59
CA ILE A 41 -0.91 5.37 1.47
C ILE A 41 -0.31 4.02 1.89
N GLN A 42 0.85 4.04 2.56
CA GLN A 42 1.50 2.81 3.02
C GLN A 42 0.67 2.08 4.07
N LEU A 43 0.16 2.77 5.08
CA LEU A 43 -0.65 2.17 6.13
C LEU A 43 -2.01 1.66 5.62
N SER A 44 -2.67 2.40 4.73
CA SER A 44 -3.93 1.95 4.12
C SER A 44 -3.70 0.71 3.25
N GLY A 45 -2.59 0.64 2.53
CA GLY A 45 -2.19 -0.56 1.80
C GLY A 45 -1.99 -1.76 2.73
N LEU A 46 -1.24 -1.61 3.81
CA LEU A 46 -1.02 -2.68 4.79
C LEU A 46 -2.31 -3.08 5.53
N GLN A 47 -3.22 -2.12 5.80
CA GLN A 47 -4.52 -2.38 6.42
C GLN A 47 -5.43 -3.25 5.55
N GLN A 48 -5.28 -3.16 4.25
CA GLN A 48 -6.03 -3.92 3.24
C GLN A 48 -5.07 -4.68 2.34
N ASN A 49 -4.18 -5.48 2.96
CA ASN A 49 -3.00 -6.04 2.29
C ASN A 49 -3.29 -6.81 1.00
N ASP A 50 -4.36 -7.57 0.96
CA ASP A 50 -4.70 -8.45 -0.15
C ASP A 50 -5.92 -7.94 -0.97
N LEU A 51 -6.22 -6.63 -0.90
CA LEU A 51 -7.41 -6.05 -1.53
C LEU A 51 -7.43 -6.25 -3.06
N GLU A 52 -6.34 -5.90 -3.72
CA GLU A 52 -6.25 -6.00 -5.19
C GLU A 52 -5.76 -7.39 -5.62
N TYR A 53 -4.73 -7.87 -4.95
CA TYR A 53 -4.14 -9.20 -5.09
C TYR A 53 -3.27 -9.49 -3.87
N LYS A 54 -2.83 -10.72 -3.72
CA LYS A 54 -2.01 -11.15 -2.57
C LYS A 54 -0.76 -10.29 -2.41
N ASP A 55 -0.60 -9.70 -1.22
CA ASP A 55 0.51 -8.81 -0.84
C ASP A 55 0.54 -7.45 -1.58
N SER A 56 -0.55 -7.04 -2.24
CA SER A 56 -0.62 -5.75 -2.93
C SER A 56 -0.33 -4.57 -1.99
N GLY A 57 -0.75 -4.64 -0.74
CA GLY A 57 -0.49 -3.61 0.27
C GLY A 57 0.99 -3.51 0.66
N ILE A 58 1.68 -4.64 0.79
CA ILE A 58 3.13 -4.66 1.02
C ILE A 58 3.87 -4.07 -0.20
N GLU A 59 3.43 -4.41 -1.41
CA GLU A 59 4.00 -3.85 -2.65
C GLU A 59 3.75 -2.35 -2.76
N GLN A 60 2.56 -1.87 -2.38
CA GLN A 60 2.25 -0.44 -2.30
C GLN A 60 3.20 0.27 -1.32
N THR A 61 3.44 -0.34 -0.15
CA THR A 61 4.38 0.17 0.85
C THR A 61 5.80 0.23 0.29
N TRP A 62 6.24 -0.81 -0.41
CA TRP A 62 7.54 -0.87 -1.07
C TRP A 62 7.74 0.22 -2.12
N LYS A 63 6.72 0.57 -2.88
CA LYS A 63 6.80 1.64 -3.89
C LYS A 63 7.25 2.97 -3.29
N PHE A 64 6.78 3.29 -2.08
CA PHE A 64 7.10 4.54 -1.37
C PHE A 64 8.32 4.45 -0.45
N ALA A 65 9.05 3.34 -0.43
CA ALA A 65 10.30 3.23 0.30
C ALA A 65 11.42 3.97 -0.44
N HIS A 66 12.23 4.75 0.30
CA HIS A 66 13.39 5.46 -0.23
C HIS A 66 14.41 4.46 -0.82
N PRO A 67 15.13 4.80 -1.91
CA PRO A 67 16.14 3.91 -2.50
C PRO A 67 17.16 3.37 -1.48
N ASN A 68 17.60 4.19 -0.52
CA ASN A 68 18.49 3.74 0.56
C ASN A 68 17.84 2.69 1.46
N ASN A 69 16.56 2.86 1.79
CA ASN A 69 15.81 1.87 2.55
C ASN A 69 15.66 0.57 1.74
N LYS A 70 15.31 0.67 0.47
CA LYS A 70 15.21 -0.49 -0.43
C LYS A 70 16.52 -1.28 -0.56
N ARG A 71 17.66 -0.60 -0.52
CA ARG A 71 18.97 -1.25 -0.57
C ARG A 71 19.24 -2.11 0.67
N VAL A 72 18.73 -1.71 1.84
CA VAL A 72 18.89 -2.43 3.11
C VAL A 72 17.86 -3.53 3.27
N THR A 73 16.61 -3.28 2.89
CA THR A 73 15.47 -4.18 3.14
C THR A 73 15.09 -5.03 1.95
N GLY A 74 15.63 -4.76 0.77
CA GLY A 74 15.31 -5.45 -0.46
C GLY A 74 16.14 -6.71 -0.72
N PRO A 75 15.85 -7.40 -1.80
CA PRO A 75 14.79 -7.11 -2.79
C PRO A 75 13.37 -7.22 -2.24
N LEU A 76 12.35 -6.96 -3.06
CA LEU A 76 10.93 -6.98 -2.65
C LEU A 76 10.54 -8.29 -1.93
N SER A 77 11.07 -9.43 -2.35
CA SER A 77 10.83 -10.71 -1.68
C SER A 77 11.29 -10.71 -0.22
N ASN A 78 12.46 -10.13 0.06
CA ASN A 78 12.99 -9.98 1.42
C ASN A 78 12.15 -8.99 2.24
N PHE A 79 11.74 -7.88 1.61
CA PHE A 79 10.84 -6.92 2.24
C PHE A 79 9.50 -7.55 2.61
N LYS A 80 8.91 -8.38 1.74
CA LYS A 80 7.69 -9.14 2.03
C LYS A 80 7.89 -10.07 3.25
N MET A 81 9.00 -10.79 3.31
CA MET A 81 9.31 -11.65 4.48
C MET A 81 9.48 -10.83 5.75
N MET A 82 10.17 -9.70 5.70
CA MET A 82 10.36 -8.80 6.83
C MET A 82 9.03 -8.27 7.37
N ILE A 83 8.16 -7.75 6.49
CA ILE A 83 6.84 -7.22 6.90
C ILE A 83 5.95 -8.34 7.49
N LYS A 84 6.08 -9.58 7.03
CA LYS A 84 5.31 -10.73 7.56
C LYS A 84 5.92 -11.34 8.82
N SER A 85 7.08 -10.89 9.25
CA SER A 85 7.73 -11.40 10.47
C SER A 85 7.03 -10.91 11.74
N ASP A 86 7.36 -11.50 12.87
CA ASP A 86 6.82 -11.10 14.18
C ASP A 86 7.13 -9.64 14.53
N SER A 87 8.18 -9.06 13.92
CA SER A 87 8.56 -7.66 14.17
C SER A 87 7.63 -6.64 13.51
N TYR A 88 6.97 -6.97 12.40
CA TYR A 88 6.15 -6.02 11.62
C TYR A 88 4.78 -6.59 11.22
N GLY A 89 4.53 -7.88 11.42
CA GLY A 89 3.30 -8.55 10.98
C GLY A 89 2.01 -7.96 11.56
N MET A 90 2.09 -7.29 12.73
CA MET A 90 0.96 -6.58 13.32
C MET A 90 0.44 -5.41 12.47
N MET A 91 1.23 -4.92 11.50
CA MET A 91 0.78 -3.89 10.56
C MET A 91 -0.19 -4.44 9.51
N ILE A 92 -0.08 -5.75 9.19
CA ILE A 92 -0.90 -6.37 8.15
C ILE A 92 -2.32 -6.57 8.66
N ASN A 93 -3.30 -6.06 7.90
CA ASN A 93 -4.72 -6.16 8.22
C ASN A 93 -5.07 -5.62 9.61
N HIS A 94 -4.36 -4.57 10.06
CA HIS A 94 -4.64 -3.90 11.32
C HIS A 94 -6.02 -3.22 11.30
N LEU A 95 -6.60 -3.02 12.49
CA LEU A 95 -7.97 -2.50 12.62
C LEU A 95 -8.06 -0.99 12.39
N SER A 96 -7.12 -0.25 12.95
CA SER A 96 -7.07 1.21 12.83
C SER A 96 -5.65 1.75 13.05
N HIS A 97 -5.42 2.99 12.63
CA HIS A 97 -4.16 3.68 12.88
C HIS A 97 -4.39 5.18 13.07
N THR A 98 -3.45 5.82 13.77
CA THR A 98 -3.33 7.26 13.86
C THR A 98 -1.94 7.70 13.41
N ILE A 99 -1.85 8.89 12.80
CA ILE A 99 -0.61 9.47 12.30
C ILE A 99 -0.49 10.89 12.89
N THR A 100 0.50 11.09 13.76
CA THR A 100 0.77 12.37 14.41
C THR A 100 2.13 12.88 13.98
N GLU A 101 2.19 14.08 13.41
CA GLU A 101 3.46 14.71 13.06
C GLU A 101 4.20 15.13 14.32
N LEU A 102 5.48 14.76 14.42
CA LEU A 102 6.37 15.13 15.52
C LEU A 102 7.24 16.33 15.17
N GLY A 103 7.56 16.49 13.90
CA GLY A 103 8.36 17.57 13.38
C GLY A 103 8.63 17.41 11.89
N SER A 104 8.92 18.52 11.23
CA SER A 104 9.19 18.53 9.80
C SER A 104 10.06 19.71 9.37
N SER A 105 10.64 19.57 8.18
CA SER A 105 11.33 20.62 7.42
C SER A 105 10.94 20.51 5.95
N ASP A 106 11.59 21.28 5.10
CA ASP A 106 11.44 21.18 3.65
C ASP A 106 12.04 19.90 3.06
N LYS A 107 12.81 19.12 3.84
CA LYS A 107 13.54 17.94 3.38
C LYS A 107 13.22 16.65 4.12
N TRP A 108 12.69 16.72 5.33
CA TRP A 108 12.35 15.56 6.15
C TRP A 108 11.09 15.82 6.99
N ALA A 109 10.40 14.76 7.36
CA ALA A 109 9.32 14.81 8.33
C ALA A 109 9.30 13.50 9.14
N GLN A 110 8.98 13.64 10.44
CA GLN A 110 8.86 12.53 11.39
C GLN A 110 7.45 12.46 11.95
N PHE A 111 6.98 11.24 12.11
CA PHE A 111 5.65 10.96 12.61
C PHE A 111 5.66 9.86 13.65
N GLU A 112 4.79 9.99 14.63
CA GLU A 112 4.35 8.88 15.47
C GLU A 112 3.17 8.21 14.79
N VAL A 113 3.25 6.89 14.64
CA VAL A 113 2.17 6.06 14.13
C VAL A 113 1.75 5.09 15.23
N ILE A 114 0.47 5.10 15.58
CA ILE A 114 -0.10 4.12 16.50
C ILE A 114 -1.05 3.22 15.71
N ILE A 115 -0.82 1.93 15.77
CA ILE A 115 -1.62 0.90 15.10
C ILE A 115 -2.35 0.08 16.16
N LEU A 116 -3.64 -0.15 15.97
CA LEU A 116 -4.40 -1.18 16.67
C LEU A 116 -4.41 -2.42 15.79
N ASP A 117 -3.72 -3.48 16.23
CA ASP A 117 -3.65 -4.72 15.46
C ASP A 117 -4.95 -5.55 15.55
N LYS A 118 -4.99 -6.66 14.81
CA LYS A 118 -6.14 -7.59 14.77
C LYS A 118 -6.42 -8.25 16.14
N ASP A 119 -5.42 -8.32 17.01
CA ASP A 119 -5.54 -8.90 18.36
C ASP A 119 -5.87 -7.84 19.41
N LYS A 120 -6.22 -6.60 18.98
CA LYS A 120 -6.57 -5.44 19.80
C LYS A 120 -5.44 -4.97 20.70
N ILE A 121 -4.21 -5.08 20.23
CA ILE A 121 -3.02 -4.55 20.89
C ILE A 121 -2.57 -3.29 20.16
N TYR A 122 -2.28 -2.24 20.92
CA TYR A 122 -1.71 -1.02 20.38
C TYR A 122 -0.20 -1.13 20.25
N HIS A 123 0.32 -0.73 19.09
CA HIS A 123 1.75 -0.65 18.80
C HIS A 123 2.09 0.74 18.28
N LYS A 124 3.17 1.30 18.81
CA LYS A 124 3.71 2.58 18.37
C LYS A 124 4.93 2.37 17.49
N PHE A 125 5.03 3.17 16.43
CA PHE A 125 6.18 3.24 15.53
C PHE A 125 6.58 4.71 15.35
N ASN A 126 7.89 4.94 15.22
CA ASN A 126 8.42 6.18 14.68
C ASN A 126 8.64 6.00 13.17
N TRP A 127 8.13 6.92 12.39
CA TRP A 127 8.16 6.88 10.93
C TRP A 127 8.83 8.12 10.38
N GLN A 128 9.81 7.96 9.50
CA GLN A 128 10.50 9.08 8.88
C GLN A 128 10.38 9.00 7.37
N VAL A 129 10.08 10.13 6.76
CA VAL A 129 10.08 10.34 5.32
C VAL A 129 11.03 11.46 4.97
N GLU A 130 11.67 11.35 3.83
CA GLU A 130 12.58 12.36 3.29
C GLU A 130 12.26 12.66 1.84
N LYS A 131 12.52 13.91 1.45
CA LYS A 131 12.39 14.34 0.06
C LYS A 131 13.59 13.83 -0.72
N TYR A 132 13.34 13.09 -1.80
CA TYR A 132 14.37 12.60 -2.69
C TYR A 132 14.91 13.73 -3.56
N THR A 133 16.21 14.03 -3.48
CA THR A 133 16.82 15.20 -4.12
C THR A 133 17.65 14.88 -5.35
N SER A 134 17.94 13.60 -5.61
CA SER A 134 18.71 13.20 -6.79
C SER A 134 17.86 13.28 -8.07
N GLU A 135 18.51 13.51 -9.20
CA GLU A 135 17.84 13.55 -10.50
C GLU A 135 17.19 12.19 -10.83
N GLY A 136 16.08 12.24 -11.54
CA GLY A 136 15.32 11.08 -11.97
C GLY A 136 13.82 11.18 -11.69
N THR A 137 13.11 10.08 -11.88
CA THR A 137 11.63 10.02 -11.76
C THR A 137 11.13 10.23 -10.34
N LEU A 138 11.97 10.05 -9.31
CA LEU A 138 11.64 10.23 -7.90
C LEU A 138 12.01 11.62 -7.37
N LYS A 139 12.60 12.49 -8.19
CA LYS A 139 13.00 13.84 -7.75
C LYS A 139 11.82 14.57 -7.11
N ASP A 140 12.08 15.18 -5.96
CA ASP A 140 11.12 15.91 -5.13
C ASP A 140 9.96 15.06 -4.54
N CYS A 141 9.98 13.73 -4.74
CA CYS A 141 9.05 12.83 -4.07
C CYS A 141 9.43 12.64 -2.59
N TRP A 142 8.43 12.55 -1.73
CA TRP A 142 8.59 12.12 -0.34
C TRP A 142 8.59 10.60 -0.27
N LEU A 143 9.60 10.03 0.40
CA LEU A 143 9.80 8.58 0.47
C LEU A 143 10.19 8.16 1.89
N THR A 144 9.73 7.00 2.33
CA THR A 144 10.03 6.47 3.67
C THR A 144 11.47 6.02 3.76
N THR A 145 12.21 6.62 4.68
CA THR A 145 13.62 6.28 5.00
C THR A 145 13.75 5.35 6.18
N MET A 146 12.84 5.43 7.16
CA MET A 146 12.91 4.63 8.38
C MET A 146 11.50 4.35 8.95
N VAL A 147 11.35 3.15 9.46
CA VAL A 147 10.29 2.75 10.39
C VAL A 147 10.96 2.05 11.56
N SER A 148 10.70 2.49 12.78
CA SER A 148 11.29 1.90 13.99
C SER A 148 10.76 0.49 14.25
N SER A 149 11.40 -0.24 15.16
CA SER A 149 10.80 -1.42 15.79
C SER A 149 9.51 -1.03 16.53
N PRO A 150 8.53 -1.94 16.63
CA PRO A 150 7.30 -1.68 17.37
C PRO A 150 7.55 -1.50 18.87
N ILE A 151 6.81 -0.56 19.46
CA ILE A 151 6.75 -0.36 20.91
C ILE A 151 5.33 -0.74 21.35
N PRO A 152 5.13 -1.86 22.08
CA PRO A 152 3.82 -2.24 22.58
C PRO A 152 3.29 -1.21 23.58
N LEU A 153 2.03 -0.77 23.44
CA LEU A 153 1.38 0.17 24.35
C LEU A 153 0.30 -0.49 25.23
N GLY A 154 0.06 -1.78 25.07
CA GLY A 154 -0.97 -2.52 25.78
C GLY A 154 -2.23 -2.77 24.95
N SER A 155 -3.20 -3.46 25.57
CA SER A 155 -4.47 -3.83 24.91
C SER A 155 -5.52 -2.73 25.01
N SER A 156 -6.39 -2.65 24.00
CA SER A 156 -7.63 -1.91 24.12
C SER A 156 -8.60 -2.74 25.01
N ILE A 157 -9.12 -2.11 26.04
CA ILE A 157 -10.15 -2.68 26.92
C ILE A 157 -11.51 -2.67 26.19
#